data_fd0fbe49c4ba52b09ab98ce28174506b
#
_entry.id   fd0fbe49c4ba52b09ab98ce28174506b
#
_cell.length_a   1.000
_cell.length_b   1.000
_cell.length_c   1.000
_cell.angle_alpha   90.00
_cell.angle_beta   90.00
_cell.angle_gamma   90.00
#
_symmetry.space_group_name_H-M   'P 1'
#
loop_
_entity.id
_entity.type
_entity.pdbx_description
1 polymer ?
#
loop_
_entity_poly.entity_id
_entity_poly.type
_entity_poly.pdbx_seq_one_letter_code
_entity_poly.pdbx_strand_id
1 'polypeptide(L)'
;MSILRGAGVKHERRECKIYRDVFTEKNEIIYNYDFGDDWYHYIKLIDIQSDYDKNYPICLSAVGDAPPEDVGGTYGYAEFLRILDEPNDPEYEDTKTWAEGMKYRSLDIVEINRRLRYSAY
;
A
#
# COMPACT_ATOMS: atom_id res chain seq x y z
N MET A 1 0.50 7.94 0.64
CA MET A 1 -0.34 7.07 1.47
C MET A 1 -1.65 6.81 0.76
N SER A 2 -1.88 5.60 0.35
CA SER A 2 -3.13 5.24 -0.31
C SER A 2 -4.21 5.00 0.75
N ILE A 3 -5.32 5.73 0.65
CA ILE A 3 -6.49 5.50 1.48
C ILE A 3 -7.36 4.49 0.76
N LEU A 4 -7.31 3.23 1.20
CA LEU A 4 -8.29 2.25 0.81
C LEU A 4 -9.55 2.53 1.63
N ARG A 5 -10.60 3.05 1.00
CA ARG A 5 -11.91 2.97 1.61
C ARG A 5 -12.29 1.51 1.65
N GLY A 6 -12.37 0.96 2.84
CA GLY A 6 -12.85 -0.39 3.06
C GLY A 6 -14.26 -0.49 2.52
N ALA A 7 -14.37 -1.08 1.36
CA ALA A 7 -15.63 -1.36 0.76
C ALA A 7 -16.25 -2.55 1.49
N GLY A 8 -17.48 -2.43 1.88
CA GLY A 8 -18.21 -3.49 2.52
C GLY A 8 -18.20 -4.77 1.69
N VAL A 9 -17.56 -5.79 2.22
CA VAL A 9 -17.58 -7.13 1.63
C VAL A 9 -18.86 -7.82 2.09
N LYS A 10 -19.51 -8.57 1.22
CA LYS A 10 -20.77 -9.32 1.50
C LYS A 10 -20.66 -10.41 2.60
N HIS A 11 -19.59 -10.46 3.36
CA HIS A 11 -19.46 -11.36 4.51
C HIS A 11 -19.56 -10.54 5.80
N GLU A 12 -20.78 -10.15 6.14
CA GLU A 12 -21.13 -9.34 7.32
C GLU A 12 -20.36 -9.74 8.59
N ARG A 13 -20.11 -11.02 8.80
CA ARG A 13 -19.40 -11.49 9.98
C ARG A 13 -17.93 -11.13 10.04
N ARG A 14 -17.22 -11.11 8.89
CA ARG A 14 -15.80 -10.73 8.83
C ARG A 14 -15.61 -9.23 8.94
N GLU A 15 -16.47 -8.46 8.32
CA GLU A 15 -16.44 -7.01 8.41
C GLU A 15 -16.73 -6.51 9.82
N CYS A 16 -17.79 -7.02 10.44
CA CYS A 16 -18.10 -6.70 11.82
C CYS A 16 -16.92 -7.03 12.75
N LYS A 17 -16.18 -8.09 12.46
CA LYS A 17 -15.03 -8.49 13.25
C LYS A 17 -13.86 -7.52 13.09
N ILE A 18 -13.54 -7.10 11.86
CA ILE A 18 -12.47 -6.13 11.60
C ILE A 18 -12.80 -4.78 12.24
N TYR A 19 -14.01 -4.26 12.07
CA TYR A 19 -14.42 -2.99 12.66
C TYR A 19 -14.45 -3.06 14.19
N ARG A 20 -15.02 -4.11 14.75
CA ARG A 20 -15.17 -4.26 16.20
C ARG A 20 -13.87 -4.55 16.89
N ASP A 21 -12.98 -5.38 16.31
CA ASP A 21 -11.76 -5.81 16.95
C ASP A 21 -10.59 -4.84 16.72
N VAL A 22 -10.58 -4.11 15.60
CA VAL A 22 -9.48 -3.23 15.22
C VAL A 22 -9.80 -1.76 15.45
N PHE A 23 -11.05 -1.32 15.21
CA PHE A 23 -11.45 0.08 15.34
C PHE A 23 -12.42 0.31 16.51
N THR A 24 -12.25 -0.41 17.64
CA THR A 24 -13.21 -0.36 18.77
C THR A 24 -13.31 0.97 19.47
N GLU A 25 -12.20 1.69 19.63
CA GLU A 25 -12.16 2.94 20.40
C GLU A 25 -11.73 4.15 19.57
N LYS A 26 -11.03 3.91 18.47
CA LYS A 26 -10.50 4.96 17.59
C LYS A 26 -10.71 4.58 16.13
N ASN A 27 -10.99 5.58 15.31
CA ASN A 27 -11.12 5.42 13.86
C ASN A 27 -9.75 5.38 13.16
N GLU A 28 -8.67 5.17 13.89
CA GLU A 28 -7.31 5.22 13.38
C GLU A 28 -6.45 4.16 14.03
N ILE A 29 -5.67 3.45 13.20
CA ILE A 29 -4.69 2.48 13.65
C ILE A 29 -3.35 2.72 12.97
N ILE A 30 -2.28 2.29 13.62
CA ILE A 30 -0.93 2.29 13.05
C ILE A 30 -0.53 0.82 12.84
N TYR A 31 -0.14 0.49 11.62
CA TYR A 31 0.34 -0.82 11.25
C TYR A 31 1.81 -0.74 10.85
N ASN A 32 2.67 -1.51 11.52
CA ASN A 32 4.07 -1.63 11.16
C ASN A 32 4.26 -2.85 10.27
N TYR A 33 4.62 -2.61 9.03
CA TYR A 33 4.96 -3.63 8.05
C TYR A 33 6.47 -3.75 7.95
N ASP A 34 6.97 -4.99 8.01
CA ASP A 34 8.39 -5.31 7.95
C ASP A 34 9.19 -4.67 9.10
N PHE A 35 9.35 -5.42 10.18
CA PHE A 35 10.08 -4.93 11.37
C PHE A 35 11.55 -4.56 11.08
N GLY A 36 12.15 -5.09 10.01
CA GLY A 36 13.50 -4.70 9.58
C GLY A 36 13.54 -3.31 8.96
N ASP A 37 12.62 -3.04 8.04
CA ASP A 37 12.51 -1.76 7.32
C ASP A 37 11.63 -0.73 8.02
N ASP A 38 10.77 -1.16 8.96
CA ASP A 38 9.89 -0.30 9.78
C ASP A 38 8.99 0.63 8.96
N TRP A 39 8.20 0.05 8.05
CA TRP A 39 7.20 0.81 7.31
C TRP A 39 5.93 0.99 8.13
N TYR A 40 5.70 2.21 8.61
CA TYR A 40 4.52 2.57 9.38
C TYR A 40 3.38 2.99 8.45
N HIS A 41 2.24 2.31 8.58
CA HIS A 41 1.02 2.62 7.85
C HIS A 41 0.00 3.22 8.80
N TYR A 42 -0.44 4.42 8.49
CA TYR A 42 -1.51 5.10 9.23
C TYR A 42 -2.82 4.84 8.51
N ILE A 43 -3.68 4.05 9.14
CA ILE A 43 -4.96 3.65 8.54
C ILE A 43 -6.07 4.35 9.31
N LYS A 44 -6.86 5.14 8.60
CA LYS A 44 -7.99 5.88 9.17
C LYS A 44 -9.30 5.42 8.57
N LEU A 45 -10.23 5.01 9.44
CA LEU A 45 -11.60 4.71 9.04
C LEU A 45 -12.35 6.04 8.86
N ILE A 46 -12.80 6.32 7.64
CA ILE A 46 -13.50 7.58 7.31
C ILE A 46 -15.00 7.36 7.30
N ASP A 47 -15.46 6.24 6.75
CA ASP A 47 -16.89 5.97 6.58
C ASP A 47 -17.14 4.47 6.49
N ILE A 48 -18.34 4.05 6.82
CA ILE A 48 -18.81 2.67 6.71
C ILE A 48 -20.05 2.67 5.81
N GLN A 49 -20.00 1.90 4.73
CA GLN A 49 -21.12 1.75 3.81
C GLN A 49 -21.67 0.34 3.88
N SER A 50 -22.99 0.21 4.04
CA SER A 50 -23.69 -1.07 4.15
C SER A 50 -24.22 -1.60 2.82
N ASP A 51 -24.24 -0.78 1.78
CA ASP A 51 -24.84 -1.07 0.48
C ASP A 51 -23.83 -1.35 -0.64
N TYR A 52 -22.61 -1.69 -0.27
CA TYR A 52 -21.56 -1.99 -1.22
C TYR A 52 -21.82 -3.34 -1.92
N ASP A 53 -21.88 -3.32 -3.22
CA ASP A 53 -22.35 -4.45 -4.05
C ASP A 53 -21.25 -5.35 -4.62
N LYS A 54 -19.98 -5.04 -4.34
CA LYS A 54 -18.83 -5.80 -4.86
C LYS A 54 -18.20 -6.65 -3.77
N ASN A 55 -17.49 -7.71 -4.17
CA ASN A 55 -16.74 -8.59 -3.27
C ASN A 55 -15.23 -8.32 -3.26
N TYR A 56 -14.82 -7.17 -3.77
CA TYR A 56 -13.42 -6.74 -3.81
C TYR A 56 -13.32 -5.25 -3.43
N PRO A 57 -12.18 -4.84 -2.83
CA PRO A 57 -11.99 -3.43 -2.51
C PRO A 57 -11.68 -2.60 -3.75
N ILE A 58 -11.91 -1.30 -3.66
CA ILE A 58 -11.57 -0.32 -4.71
C ILE A 58 -10.70 0.77 -4.09
N CYS A 59 -9.61 1.11 -4.75
CA CYS A 59 -8.83 2.29 -4.46
C CYS A 59 -9.46 3.48 -5.18
N LEU A 60 -9.93 4.47 -4.41
CA LEU A 60 -10.59 5.65 -4.98
C LEU A 60 -9.60 6.71 -5.43
N SER A 61 -8.50 6.87 -4.69
CA SER A 61 -7.43 7.80 -5.04
C SER A 61 -6.13 7.35 -4.42
N ALA A 62 -5.02 7.72 -5.04
CA ALA A 62 -3.70 7.43 -4.52
C ALA A 62 -2.71 8.52 -4.98
N VAL A 63 -1.71 8.79 -4.16
CA VAL A 63 -0.65 9.76 -4.44
C VAL A 63 0.69 9.16 -4.01
N GLY A 64 1.71 9.34 -4.85
CA GLY A 64 3.06 8.87 -4.57
C GLY A 64 3.27 7.40 -4.91
N ASP A 65 4.52 7.04 -5.12
CA ASP A 65 4.92 5.68 -5.47
C ASP A 65 5.21 4.86 -4.23
N ALA A 66 4.87 3.57 -4.26
CA ALA A 66 5.19 2.66 -3.17
C ALA A 66 6.67 2.24 -3.25
N PRO A 67 7.38 2.20 -2.12
CA PRO A 67 8.75 1.69 -2.11
C PRO A 67 8.77 0.20 -2.47
N PRO A 68 9.86 -0.27 -3.10
CA PRO A 68 10.02 -1.70 -3.34
C PRO A 68 10.31 -2.44 -2.03
N GLU A 69 10.02 -3.74 -2.01
CA GLU A 69 10.37 -4.59 -0.88
C GLU A 69 11.88 -4.58 -0.62
N ASP A 70 12.26 -4.66 0.64
CA ASP A 70 13.66 -4.74 1.08
C ASP A 70 14.55 -3.57 0.66
N VAL A 71 13.98 -2.40 0.42
CA VAL A 71 14.75 -1.22 0.02
C VAL A 71 15.56 -0.60 1.17
N GLY A 72 15.27 -0.97 2.42
CA GLY A 72 15.98 -0.47 3.60
C GLY A 72 15.26 0.65 4.35
N GLY A 73 13.94 0.60 4.41
CA GLY A 73 13.11 1.59 5.12
C GLY A 73 13.11 2.95 4.44
N THR A 74 12.73 3.97 5.20
CA THR A 74 12.64 5.35 4.67
C THR A 74 13.99 5.89 4.23
N TYR A 75 15.05 5.59 4.96
CA TYR A 75 16.40 6.02 4.60
C TYR A 75 16.90 5.33 3.33
N GLY A 76 16.74 4.00 3.25
CA GLY A 76 17.12 3.24 2.07
C GLY A 76 16.32 3.66 0.83
N TYR A 77 15.03 3.96 0.99
CA TYR A 77 14.21 4.44 -0.10
C TYR A 77 14.63 5.82 -0.61
N ALA A 78 14.98 6.73 0.30
CA ALA A 78 15.50 8.05 -0.08
C ALA A 78 16.81 7.92 -0.88
N GLU A 79 17.72 7.05 -0.45
CA GLU A 79 18.98 6.80 -1.16
C GLU A 79 18.73 6.13 -2.54
N PHE A 80 17.82 5.17 -2.58
CA PHE A 80 17.38 4.53 -3.82
C PHE A 80 16.88 5.55 -4.85
N LEU A 81 16.01 6.47 -4.45
CA LEU A 81 15.50 7.53 -5.31
C LEU A 81 16.61 8.49 -5.76
N ARG A 82 17.53 8.82 -4.86
CA ARG A 82 18.68 9.68 -5.19
C ARG A 82 19.53 9.05 -6.30
N ILE A 83 19.86 7.77 -6.17
CA ILE A 83 20.67 7.07 -7.16
C ILE A 83 19.97 7.01 -8.51
N LEU A 84 18.67 6.71 -8.53
CA LEU A 84 17.89 6.65 -9.78
C LEU A 84 17.76 8.01 -10.48
N ASP A 85 17.91 9.10 -9.74
CA ASP A 85 17.88 10.47 -10.29
C ASP A 85 19.24 10.93 -10.83
N GLU A 86 20.28 10.14 -10.62
CA GLU A 86 21.68 10.44 -10.98
C GLU A 86 22.27 9.37 -11.92
N PRO A 87 22.02 9.44 -13.25
CA PRO A 87 22.52 8.43 -14.19
C PRO A 87 24.04 8.25 -14.20
N ASN A 88 24.78 9.22 -13.67
CA ASN A 88 26.24 9.16 -13.56
C ASN A 88 26.74 8.56 -12.24
N ASP A 89 25.81 8.21 -11.33
CA ASP A 89 26.18 7.57 -10.06
C ASP A 89 26.78 6.18 -10.35
N PRO A 90 27.89 5.79 -9.69
CA PRO A 90 28.48 4.46 -9.87
C PRO A 90 27.54 3.30 -9.62
N GLU A 91 26.52 3.49 -8.76
CA GLU A 91 25.54 2.47 -8.40
C GLU A 91 24.27 2.51 -9.26
N TYR A 92 24.18 3.44 -10.21
CA TYR A 92 22.97 3.65 -11.00
C TYR A 92 22.52 2.41 -11.77
N GLU A 93 23.40 1.77 -12.51
CA GLU A 93 23.04 0.60 -13.34
C GLU A 93 22.63 -0.60 -12.48
N ASP A 94 23.32 -0.83 -11.38
CA ASP A 94 23.01 -1.92 -10.46
C ASP A 94 21.65 -1.66 -9.76
N THR A 95 21.43 -0.44 -9.30
CA THR A 95 20.18 -0.03 -8.66
C THR A 95 19.00 -0.12 -9.62
N LYS A 96 19.18 0.32 -10.85
CA LYS A 96 18.15 0.22 -11.89
C LYS A 96 17.79 -1.23 -12.20
N THR A 97 18.79 -2.09 -12.35
CA THR A 97 18.59 -3.52 -12.58
C THR A 97 17.84 -4.17 -11.41
N TRP A 98 18.25 -3.83 -10.19
CA TRP A 98 17.55 -4.31 -8.98
C TRP A 98 16.08 -3.84 -8.94
N ALA A 99 15.83 -2.56 -9.26
CA ALA A 99 14.48 -2.00 -9.30
C ALA A 99 13.58 -2.73 -10.31
N GLU A 100 14.11 -3.05 -11.49
CA GLU A 100 13.41 -3.81 -12.51
C GLU A 100 13.08 -5.23 -12.02
N GLY A 101 14.03 -5.89 -11.36
CA GLY A 101 13.81 -7.20 -10.74
C GLY A 101 12.75 -7.19 -9.65
N MET A 102 12.68 -6.13 -8.87
CA MET A 102 11.67 -5.93 -7.83
C MET A 102 10.34 -5.41 -8.39
N LYS A 103 10.24 -5.20 -9.69
CA LYS A 103 9.04 -4.66 -10.37
C LYS A 103 8.61 -3.29 -9.83
N TYR A 104 9.59 -2.47 -9.48
CA TYR A 104 9.31 -1.10 -9.05
C TYR A 104 8.68 -0.29 -10.19
N ARG A 105 7.57 0.38 -9.89
CA ARG A 105 6.76 1.10 -10.88
C ARG A 105 6.21 2.39 -10.31
N SER A 106 5.98 3.35 -11.20
CA SER A 106 5.19 4.52 -10.88
C SER A 106 3.75 4.15 -10.55
N LEU A 107 3.13 4.96 -9.70
CA LEU A 107 1.74 4.79 -9.31
C LEU A 107 0.81 4.74 -10.53
N ASP A 108 0.01 3.69 -10.61
CA ASP A 108 -1.04 3.51 -11.60
C ASP A 108 -2.30 2.98 -10.90
N ILE A 109 -3.28 3.85 -10.73
CA ILE A 109 -4.53 3.50 -10.03
C ILE A 109 -5.35 2.46 -10.78
N VAL A 110 -5.26 2.42 -12.10
CA VAL A 110 -5.96 1.41 -12.92
C VAL A 110 -5.37 0.02 -12.63
N GLU A 111 -4.06 -0.09 -12.58
CA GLU A 111 -3.38 -1.35 -12.27
C GLU A 111 -3.62 -1.78 -10.80
N ILE A 112 -3.63 -0.84 -9.87
CA ILE A 112 -3.97 -1.12 -8.47
C ILE A 112 -5.37 -1.75 -8.38
N ASN A 113 -6.35 -1.14 -9.01
CA ASN A 113 -7.72 -1.63 -9.00
C ASN A 113 -7.88 -2.96 -9.74
N ARG A 114 -7.13 -3.19 -10.80
CA ARG A 114 -7.07 -4.48 -11.47
C ARG A 114 -6.59 -5.58 -10.52
N ARG A 115 -5.52 -5.32 -9.79
CA ARG A 115 -4.97 -6.28 -8.80
C ARG A 115 -5.94 -6.54 -7.66
N LEU A 116 -6.55 -5.50 -7.12
CA LEU A 116 -7.54 -5.62 -6.04
C LEU A 116 -8.74 -6.46 -6.47
N ARG A 117 -9.17 -6.32 -7.73
CA ARG A 117 -10.29 -7.07 -8.28
C ARG A 117 -9.99 -8.58 -8.41
N TYR A 118 -8.78 -8.94 -8.81
CA TYR A 118 -8.39 -10.32 -9.09
C TYR A 118 -7.59 -10.99 -7.98
N SER A 119 -7.19 -10.27 -6.94
CA SER A 119 -6.58 -10.85 -5.75
C SER A 119 -7.63 -11.31 -4.74
N ALA A 120 -8.75 -11.84 -5.23
CA ALA A 120 -9.83 -12.31 -4.38
C ALA A 120 -9.40 -13.51 -3.52
N TYR A 121 -9.75 -13.43 -2.28
CA TYR A 121 -9.57 -14.45 -1.27
C TYR A 121 -10.35 -15.72 -1.60
#